data_220549401a4dc703aecd67f48493ea4d
#
_entry.id   220549401a4dc703aecd67f48493ea4d
#
_cell.length_a   1.000
_cell.length_b   1.000
_cell.length_c   1.000
_cell.angle_alpha   90.00
_cell.angle_beta   90.00
_cell.angle_gamma   90.00
#
_symmetry.space_group_name_H-M   'P 1'
#
loop_
_entity.id
_entity.type
_entity.pdbx_description
1 polymer ?
#
loop_
_entity_poly.entity_id
_entity_poly.type
_entity_poly.pdbx_seq_one_letter_code
_entity_poly.pdbx_strand_id
1 'polypeptide(L)'
;NGIIVTNFHVVDGANGIDVFVNRNGEVKTYNAKVLISDKANDISILKIEDKSFTNFAQLPYAVKTPILDVGTSVFALGYPMSDILGEEIKVTDGIISSKTGYQGDVVTYQISVPIQPGNSGGPLFDKNGNLVGITNAGVPDAQNVGYAIKVSYLKNLLDSAPTPIILPSVNKINIS
;
A
#
# COMPACT_ATOMS: atom_id res chain seq x y z
N ASN A 1 -3.54 14.52 -7.38
CA ASN A 1 -4.13 15.18 -6.21
C ASN A 1 -3.27 15.10 -4.93
N GLY A 2 -2.09 14.42 -4.95
CA GLY A 2 -1.13 14.35 -3.84
C GLY A 2 -1.58 13.52 -2.63
N ILE A 3 -2.48 12.59 -2.82
CA ILE A 3 -2.90 11.63 -1.78
C ILE A 3 -1.96 10.42 -1.82
N ILE A 4 -1.47 10.01 -0.65
CA ILE A 4 -0.56 8.87 -0.48
C ILE A 4 -1.12 8.00 0.63
N VAL A 5 -0.96 6.70 0.49
CA VAL A 5 -1.31 5.70 1.48
C VAL A 5 -0.04 5.09 2.04
N THR A 6 0.00 4.89 3.35
CA THR A 6 1.09 4.20 4.07
C THR A 6 0.52 3.51 5.31
N ASN A 7 1.37 2.79 6.05
CA ASN A 7 0.98 2.29 7.37
C ASN A 7 1.03 3.40 8.42
N PHE A 8 0.19 3.27 9.46
CA PHE A 8 0.21 4.18 10.60
C PHE A 8 1.55 4.15 11.32
N HIS A 9 2.11 2.95 11.58
CA HIS A 9 3.38 2.82 12.28
C HIS A 9 4.56 3.48 11.58
N VAL A 10 4.49 3.70 10.25
CA VAL A 10 5.55 4.38 9.48
C VAL A 10 5.61 5.88 9.81
N VAL A 11 4.48 6.48 10.18
CA VAL A 11 4.36 7.92 10.43
C VAL A 11 4.06 8.27 11.88
N ASP A 12 3.88 7.28 12.75
CA ASP A 12 3.59 7.49 14.16
C ASP A 12 4.75 8.19 14.87
N GLY A 13 4.44 9.30 15.53
CA GLY A 13 5.45 10.11 16.23
C GLY A 13 6.37 10.94 15.33
N ALA A 14 6.17 10.96 14.01
CA ALA A 14 6.99 11.77 13.10
C ALA A 14 6.74 13.28 13.31
N ASN A 15 7.82 14.04 13.43
CA ASN A 15 7.78 15.51 13.52
C ASN A 15 7.59 16.19 12.15
N GLY A 16 7.87 15.46 11.06
CA GLY A 16 7.74 15.89 9.68
C GLY A 16 7.72 14.66 8.77
N ILE A 17 7.06 14.78 7.63
CA ILE A 17 6.93 13.70 6.65
C ILE A 17 7.39 14.23 5.31
N ASP A 18 8.43 13.61 4.77
CA ASP A 18 8.94 13.87 3.44
C ASP A 18 8.55 12.73 2.50
N VAL A 19 8.09 13.10 1.31
CA VAL A 19 7.72 12.18 0.25
C VAL A 19 8.69 12.34 -0.91
N PHE A 20 9.38 11.26 -1.23
CA PHE A 20 10.29 11.21 -2.36
C PHE A 20 9.54 10.70 -3.59
N VAL A 21 9.46 11.54 -4.61
CA VAL A 21 8.80 11.18 -5.88
C VAL A 21 9.84 11.08 -6.98
N ASN A 22 10.07 9.87 -7.48
CA ASN A 22 10.94 9.63 -8.63
C ASN A 22 10.12 9.72 -9.91
N ARG A 23 10.54 10.61 -10.81
CA ARG A 23 9.97 10.76 -12.16
C ARG A 23 11.11 10.66 -13.18
N ASN A 24 11.17 9.56 -13.91
CA ASN A 24 12.19 9.35 -14.96
C ASN A 24 13.63 9.53 -14.47
N GLY A 25 13.93 9.11 -13.24
CA GLY A 25 15.25 9.23 -12.64
C GLY A 25 15.51 10.56 -11.90
N GLU A 26 14.60 11.52 -11.99
CA GLU A 26 14.63 12.74 -11.19
C GLU A 26 13.83 12.55 -9.90
N VAL A 27 14.49 12.63 -8.75
CA VAL A 27 13.87 12.52 -7.43
C VAL A 27 13.58 13.91 -6.90
N LYS A 28 12.32 14.16 -6.55
CA LYS A 28 11.89 15.39 -5.86
C LYS A 28 11.32 15.04 -4.50
N THR A 29 11.64 15.86 -3.52
CA THR A 29 11.14 15.75 -2.15
C THR A 29 10.01 16.74 -1.94
N TYR A 30 8.91 16.29 -1.35
CA TYR A 30 7.75 17.10 -1.02
C TYR A 30 7.35 16.89 0.44
N ASN A 31 7.00 17.95 1.14
CA ASN A 31 6.42 17.84 2.47
C ASN A 31 4.98 17.32 2.39
N ALA A 32 4.63 16.46 3.30
CA ALA A 32 3.27 15.93 3.44
C ALA A 32 2.80 15.99 4.90
N LYS A 33 1.49 15.92 5.07
CA LYS A 33 0.86 15.80 6.39
C LYS A 33 -0.09 14.63 6.42
N VAL A 34 -0.30 14.09 7.61
CA VAL A 34 -1.34 13.10 7.85
C VAL A 34 -2.70 13.77 7.68
N LEU A 35 -3.50 13.25 6.74
CA LEU A 35 -4.87 13.69 6.52
C LEU A 35 -5.83 12.97 7.46
N ILE A 36 -5.69 11.65 7.57
CA ILE A 36 -6.48 10.78 8.43
C ILE A 36 -5.70 9.48 8.69
N SER A 37 -5.88 8.91 9.87
CA SER A 37 -5.28 7.62 10.24
C SER A 37 -6.30 6.70 10.90
N ASP A 38 -6.14 5.41 10.64
CA ASP A 38 -6.76 4.32 11.36
C ASP A 38 -5.67 3.52 12.08
N LYS A 39 -5.45 3.87 13.34
CA LYS A 39 -4.42 3.23 14.16
C LYS A 39 -4.72 1.74 14.40
N ALA A 40 -6.00 1.38 14.53
CA ALA A 40 -6.40 0.01 14.82
C ALA A 40 -6.10 -0.93 13.64
N ASN A 41 -6.25 -0.43 12.41
CA ASN A 41 -5.98 -1.18 11.18
C ASN A 41 -4.64 -0.81 10.54
N ASP A 42 -3.81 -0.02 11.21
CA ASP A 42 -2.47 0.39 10.78
C ASP A 42 -2.42 1.04 9.39
N ILE A 43 -3.35 1.96 9.10
CA ILE A 43 -3.41 2.70 7.84
C ILE A 43 -3.32 4.20 8.11
N SER A 44 -2.55 4.91 7.30
CA SER A 44 -2.54 6.38 7.25
C SER A 44 -2.66 6.88 5.83
N ILE A 45 -3.41 7.97 5.67
CA ILE A 45 -3.53 8.71 4.43
C ILE A 45 -2.85 10.05 4.60
N LEU A 46 -1.92 10.33 3.70
CA LEU A 46 -1.14 11.55 3.68
C LEU A 46 -1.61 12.45 2.54
N LYS A 47 -1.36 13.73 2.70
CA LYS A 47 -1.57 14.75 1.68
C LYS A 47 -0.28 15.55 1.49
N ILE A 48 0.23 15.60 0.26
CA ILE A 48 1.29 16.55 -0.10
C ILE A 48 0.72 17.96 -0.02
N GLU A 49 1.38 18.82 0.75
CA GLU A 49 1.01 20.24 0.93
C GLU A 49 1.96 21.20 0.20
N ASP A 50 2.96 20.67 -0.48
CA ASP A 50 3.93 21.48 -1.20
C ASP A 50 3.30 22.16 -2.43
N LYS A 51 3.45 23.48 -2.52
CA LYS A 51 2.91 24.29 -3.62
C LYS A 51 3.53 23.97 -4.98
N SER A 52 4.74 23.41 -4.99
CA SER A 52 5.42 22.99 -6.22
C SER A 52 4.90 21.66 -6.76
N PHE A 53 4.15 20.90 -5.96
CA PHE A 53 3.54 19.66 -6.38
C PHE A 53 2.28 19.95 -7.21
N THR A 54 2.21 19.41 -8.41
CA THR A 54 1.05 19.57 -9.29
C THR A 54 0.07 18.41 -9.12
N ASN A 55 0.44 17.21 -9.55
CA ASN A 55 -0.38 16.00 -9.43
C ASN A 55 0.46 14.76 -9.70
N PHE A 56 -0.04 13.61 -9.29
CA PHE A 56 0.42 12.31 -9.82
C PHE A 56 -0.22 12.03 -11.19
N ALA A 57 0.44 11.21 -12.00
CA ALA A 57 -0.18 10.64 -13.18
C ALA A 57 -1.42 9.82 -12.80
N GLN A 58 -2.28 9.56 -13.76
CA GLN A 58 -3.41 8.67 -13.56
C GLN A 58 -2.88 7.29 -13.16
N LEU A 59 -3.48 6.71 -12.10
CA LEU A 59 -3.10 5.39 -11.63
C LEU A 59 -3.45 4.34 -12.68
N PRO A 60 -2.50 3.47 -13.07
CA PRO A 60 -2.71 2.47 -14.12
C PRO A 60 -3.40 1.19 -13.60
N TYR A 61 -3.96 1.23 -12.39
CA TYR A 61 -4.58 0.08 -11.74
C TYR A 61 -5.95 0.44 -11.16
N ALA A 62 -6.74 -0.59 -10.93
CA ALA A 62 -8.01 -0.48 -10.22
C ALA A 62 -7.90 -1.09 -8.82
N VAL A 63 -8.88 -0.79 -7.97
CA VAL A 63 -9.00 -1.34 -6.61
C VAL A 63 -10.01 -2.46 -6.61
N LYS A 64 -9.61 -3.64 -6.11
CA LYS A 64 -10.45 -4.83 -6.03
C LYS A 64 -10.71 -5.18 -4.57
N THR A 65 -11.90 -4.87 -4.09
CA THR A 65 -12.31 -5.06 -2.68
C THR A 65 -12.79 -6.47 -2.30
N PRO A 66 -13.30 -7.32 -3.21
CA PRO A 66 -13.67 -8.69 -2.85
C PRO A 66 -12.47 -9.46 -2.27
N ILE A 67 -12.75 -10.26 -1.24
CA ILE A 67 -11.74 -11.08 -0.56
C ILE A 67 -11.20 -12.12 -1.55
N LEU A 68 -9.87 -12.22 -1.62
CA LEU A 68 -9.18 -13.20 -2.46
C LEU A 68 -9.17 -14.58 -1.80
N ASP A 69 -9.20 -15.60 -2.64
CA ASP A 69 -9.06 -16.98 -2.19
C ASP A 69 -7.60 -17.35 -1.88
N VAL A 70 -7.42 -18.28 -0.96
CA VAL A 70 -6.11 -18.90 -0.67
C VAL A 70 -5.55 -19.51 -1.95
N GLY A 71 -4.25 -19.37 -2.16
CA GLY A 71 -3.55 -19.78 -3.37
C GLY A 71 -3.59 -18.74 -4.51
N THR A 72 -4.33 -17.62 -4.34
CA THR A 72 -4.31 -16.54 -5.34
C THR A 72 -2.91 -15.93 -5.41
N SER A 73 -2.35 -15.84 -6.63
CA SER A 73 -1.06 -15.20 -6.87
C SER A 73 -1.16 -13.69 -6.67
N VAL A 74 -0.17 -13.15 -5.95
CA VAL A 74 -0.06 -11.73 -5.64
C VAL A 74 1.39 -11.28 -5.73
N PHE A 75 1.61 -9.99 -5.94
CA PHE A 75 2.94 -9.39 -5.88
C PHE A 75 2.90 -8.04 -5.18
N ALA A 76 4.01 -7.68 -4.53
CA ALA A 76 4.20 -6.39 -3.87
C ALA A 76 5.28 -5.58 -4.58
N LEU A 77 5.14 -4.26 -4.51
CA LEU A 77 6.14 -3.29 -4.94
C LEU A 77 6.62 -2.51 -3.72
N GLY A 78 7.93 -2.26 -3.66
CA GLY A 78 8.50 -1.50 -2.55
C GLY A 78 9.97 -1.14 -2.79
N TYR A 79 10.54 -0.49 -1.79
CA TYR A 79 11.95 -0.13 -1.72
C TYR A 79 12.62 -0.81 -0.50
N PRO A 80 12.65 -2.16 -0.47
CA PRO A 80 13.17 -2.86 0.69
C PRO A 80 14.67 -2.59 0.85
N MET A 81 15.08 -2.24 2.08
CA MET A 81 16.48 -2.08 2.44
C MET A 81 17.26 -1.22 1.43
N SER A 82 16.75 -0.02 1.11
CA SER A 82 17.34 0.87 0.08
C SER A 82 18.84 1.12 0.28
N ASP A 83 19.29 1.19 1.52
CA ASP A 83 20.70 1.38 1.88
C ASP A 83 21.60 0.20 1.46
N ILE A 84 21.03 -0.98 1.26
CA ILE A 84 21.76 -2.21 0.91
C ILE A 84 21.45 -2.63 -0.54
N LEU A 85 20.17 -2.58 -0.94
CA LEU A 85 19.69 -3.11 -2.22
C LEU A 85 19.52 -2.04 -3.30
N GLY A 86 19.82 -0.77 -2.97
CA GLY A 86 19.72 0.37 -3.87
C GLY A 86 18.30 0.95 -3.97
N GLU A 87 18.19 2.13 -4.59
CA GLU A 87 17.00 2.96 -4.65
C GLU A 87 15.98 2.54 -5.73
N GLU A 88 16.22 1.45 -6.43
CA GLU A 88 15.26 0.96 -7.43
C GLU A 88 14.10 0.22 -6.77
N ILE A 89 12.91 0.38 -7.35
CA ILE A 89 11.74 -0.38 -6.92
C ILE A 89 11.96 -1.88 -7.10
N LYS A 90 11.60 -2.66 -6.10
CA LYS A 90 11.68 -4.12 -6.13
C LYS A 90 10.28 -4.71 -6.24
N VAL A 91 10.20 -5.81 -6.98
CA VAL A 91 9.01 -6.65 -7.09
C VAL A 91 9.27 -7.94 -6.32
N THR A 92 8.36 -8.27 -5.41
CA THR A 92 8.36 -9.56 -4.72
C THR A 92 7.01 -10.23 -4.92
N ASP A 93 7.00 -11.53 -5.19
CA ASP A 93 5.78 -12.28 -5.49
C ASP A 93 5.54 -13.43 -4.51
N GLY A 94 4.33 -13.95 -4.52
CA GLY A 94 3.88 -15.05 -3.69
C GLY A 94 2.39 -15.30 -3.86
N ILE A 95 1.77 -15.85 -2.82
CA ILE A 95 0.35 -16.18 -2.81
C ILE A 95 -0.33 -15.67 -1.53
N ILE A 96 -1.65 -15.61 -1.56
CA ILE A 96 -2.48 -15.53 -0.35
C ILE A 96 -2.37 -16.88 0.37
N SER A 97 -1.74 -16.91 1.53
CA SER A 97 -1.58 -18.12 2.36
C SER A 97 -2.77 -18.36 3.28
N SER A 98 -3.41 -17.27 3.76
CA SER A 98 -4.63 -17.31 4.57
C SER A 98 -5.47 -16.06 4.35
N LYS A 99 -6.80 -16.22 4.50
CA LYS A 99 -7.75 -15.09 4.50
C LYS A 99 -7.72 -14.29 5.80
N THR A 100 -7.01 -14.77 6.82
CA THR A 100 -6.81 -14.10 8.12
C THR A 100 -5.32 -14.00 8.41
N GLY A 101 -4.93 -12.95 9.12
CA GLY A 101 -3.58 -12.69 9.54
C GLY A 101 -3.22 -13.32 10.90
N TYR A 102 -2.35 -12.64 11.63
CA TYR A 102 -1.84 -13.09 12.92
C TYR A 102 -3.00 -13.35 13.92
N GLN A 103 -2.98 -14.51 14.57
CA GLN A 103 -4.00 -14.92 15.54
C GLN A 103 -5.46 -14.82 15.02
N GLY A 104 -5.67 -15.01 13.71
CA GLY A 104 -7.01 -14.96 13.12
C GLY A 104 -7.51 -13.56 12.80
N ASP A 105 -6.64 -12.55 12.79
CA ASP A 105 -6.99 -11.18 12.42
C ASP A 105 -7.68 -11.13 11.04
N VAL A 106 -8.91 -10.64 11.03
CA VAL A 106 -9.74 -10.57 9.80
C VAL A 106 -9.39 -9.38 8.91
N VAL A 107 -8.64 -8.41 9.41
CA VAL A 107 -8.23 -7.20 8.71
C VAL A 107 -7.18 -7.52 7.65
N THR A 108 -6.29 -8.47 7.94
CA THR A 108 -5.15 -8.78 7.10
C THR A 108 -5.28 -10.14 6.40
N TYR A 109 -4.61 -10.27 5.26
CA TYR A 109 -4.22 -11.54 4.68
C TYR A 109 -2.89 -11.98 5.30
N GLN A 110 -2.68 -13.29 5.47
CA GLN A 110 -1.34 -13.85 5.50
C GLN A 110 -0.90 -14.14 4.05
N ILE A 111 0.30 -13.75 3.73
CA ILE A 111 0.90 -13.89 2.38
C ILE A 111 2.26 -14.55 2.47
N SER A 112 2.67 -15.25 1.39
CA SER A 112 4.02 -15.79 1.27
C SER A 112 5.00 -14.82 0.59
N VAL A 113 4.53 -13.64 0.20
CA VAL A 113 5.39 -12.57 -0.34
C VAL A 113 6.41 -12.16 0.73
N PRO A 114 7.71 -12.18 0.43
CA PRO A 114 8.72 -11.69 1.37
C PRO A 114 8.52 -10.20 1.67
N ILE A 115 8.21 -9.89 2.93
CA ILE A 115 8.06 -8.52 3.41
C ILE A 115 9.26 -8.16 4.28
N GLN A 116 9.94 -7.11 3.91
CA GLN A 116 11.11 -6.57 4.59
C GLN A 116 10.89 -5.08 4.93
N PRO A 117 11.68 -4.50 5.85
CA PRO A 117 11.67 -3.05 6.08
C PRO A 117 11.81 -2.28 4.76
N GLY A 118 10.95 -1.29 4.53
CA GLY A 118 10.83 -0.55 3.27
C GLY A 118 9.71 -1.05 2.34
N ASN A 119 9.09 -2.21 2.61
CA ASN A 119 7.89 -2.66 1.91
C ASN A 119 6.59 -2.23 2.63
N SER A 120 6.66 -1.90 3.93
CA SER A 120 5.50 -1.47 4.71
C SER A 120 4.81 -0.25 4.10
N GLY A 121 3.48 -0.32 3.97
CA GLY A 121 2.68 0.71 3.32
C GLY A 121 2.64 0.61 1.79
N GLY A 122 3.43 -0.28 1.21
CA GLY A 122 3.45 -0.53 -0.23
C GLY A 122 2.22 -1.28 -0.73
N PRO A 123 1.98 -1.25 -2.05
CA PRO A 123 0.82 -1.91 -2.65
C PRO A 123 1.03 -3.42 -2.81
N LEU A 124 -0.03 -4.18 -2.54
CA LEU A 124 -0.16 -5.58 -2.94
C LEU A 124 -1.14 -5.68 -4.10
N PHE A 125 -0.72 -6.31 -5.19
CA PHE A 125 -1.50 -6.49 -6.40
C PHE A 125 -1.84 -7.96 -6.65
N ASP A 126 -2.99 -8.23 -7.29
CA ASP A 126 -3.26 -9.52 -7.91
C ASP A 126 -2.53 -9.64 -9.28
N LYS A 127 -2.54 -10.83 -9.87
CA LYS A 127 -1.91 -11.09 -11.18
C LYS A 127 -2.45 -10.23 -12.34
N ASN A 128 -3.60 -9.61 -12.17
CA ASN A 128 -4.21 -8.73 -13.16
C ASN A 128 -3.83 -7.25 -12.92
N GLY A 129 -2.97 -6.97 -11.93
CA GLY A 129 -2.56 -5.62 -11.56
C GLY A 129 -3.61 -4.84 -10.78
N ASN A 130 -4.61 -5.48 -10.19
CA ASN A 130 -5.55 -4.79 -9.31
C ASN A 130 -4.96 -4.68 -7.91
N LEU A 131 -5.07 -3.49 -7.28
CA LEU A 131 -4.72 -3.29 -5.89
C LEU A 131 -5.68 -4.07 -4.99
N VAL A 132 -5.15 -4.98 -4.17
CA VAL A 132 -5.91 -5.89 -3.30
C VAL A 132 -5.57 -5.75 -1.83
N GLY A 133 -4.44 -5.11 -1.52
CA GLY A 133 -4.00 -4.88 -0.14
C GLY A 133 -2.87 -3.87 -0.03
N ILE A 134 -2.50 -3.59 1.22
CA ILE A 134 -1.36 -2.76 1.60
C ILE A 134 -0.46 -3.64 2.44
N THR A 135 0.79 -3.79 2.02
CA THR A 135 1.77 -4.58 2.78
C THR A 135 1.99 -3.97 4.15
N ASN A 136 2.05 -4.84 5.15
CA ASN A 136 2.28 -4.46 6.53
C ASN A 136 3.63 -5.04 7.00
N ALA A 137 3.71 -5.60 8.18
CA ALA A 137 4.92 -6.20 8.71
C ALA A 137 5.07 -7.67 8.29
N GLY A 138 6.30 -8.14 8.22
CA GLY A 138 6.61 -9.56 8.31
C GLY A 138 6.70 -10.01 9.77
N VAL A 139 6.67 -11.30 10.00
CA VAL A 139 6.98 -11.86 11.32
C VAL A 139 8.50 -11.96 11.45
N PRO A 140 9.12 -11.31 12.45
CA PRO A 140 10.55 -11.51 12.70
C PRO A 140 10.86 -13.00 12.82
N ASP A 141 11.94 -13.45 12.19
CA ASP A 141 12.43 -14.83 12.19
C ASP A 141 11.53 -15.89 11.53
N ALA A 142 10.38 -15.50 10.96
CA ALA A 142 9.56 -16.40 10.15
C ALA A 142 9.81 -16.16 8.64
N GLN A 143 10.37 -17.17 7.98
CA GLN A 143 10.55 -17.12 6.54
C GLN A 143 9.20 -17.24 5.81
N ASN A 144 9.01 -16.42 4.77
CA ASN A 144 7.82 -16.44 3.91
C ASN A 144 6.48 -16.25 4.65
N VAL A 145 6.49 -15.48 5.74
CA VAL A 145 5.28 -15.06 6.45
C VAL A 145 5.24 -13.54 6.46
N GLY A 146 4.38 -12.99 5.64
CA GLY A 146 4.06 -11.57 5.59
C GLY A 146 2.57 -11.34 5.80
N TYR A 147 2.21 -10.09 6.04
CA TYR A 147 0.82 -9.67 6.16
C TYR A 147 0.52 -8.51 5.22
N ALA A 148 -0.71 -8.45 4.77
CA ALA A 148 -1.20 -7.32 3.99
C ALA A 148 -2.61 -6.95 4.44
N ILE A 149 -2.84 -5.69 4.75
CA ILE A 149 -4.13 -5.15 5.10
C ILE A 149 -5.02 -5.21 3.85
N LYS A 150 -6.21 -5.78 3.98
CA LYS A 150 -7.17 -5.87 2.87
C LYS A 150 -7.59 -4.48 2.41
N VAL A 151 -7.62 -4.26 1.12
CA VAL A 151 -7.90 -2.94 0.55
C VAL A 151 -9.30 -2.39 0.90
N SER A 152 -10.23 -3.24 1.33
CA SER A 152 -11.55 -2.79 1.83
C SER A 152 -11.43 -1.87 3.05
N TYR A 153 -10.46 -2.09 3.92
CA TYR A 153 -10.22 -1.21 5.08
C TYR A 153 -9.65 0.15 4.65
N LEU A 154 -8.78 0.17 3.63
CA LEU A 154 -8.35 1.43 3.01
C LEU A 154 -9.56 2.18 2.43
N LYS A 155 -10.43 1.49 1.69
CA LYS A 155 -11.63 2.10 1.13
C LYS A 155 -12.51 2.71 2.20
N ASN A 156 -12.74 2.00 3.31
CA ASN A 156 -13.51 2.52 4.43
C ASN A 156 -12.90 3.79 5.04
N LEU A 157 -11.58 3.82 5.20
CA LEU A 157 -10.88 5.00 5.71
C LEU A 157 -10.98 6.18 4.75
N LEU A 158 -10.83 5.95 3.45
CA LEU A 158 -10.98 6.99 2.42
C LEU A 158 -12.40 7.56 2.37
N ASP A 159 -13.42 6.70 2.53
CA ASP A 159 -14.83 7.11 2.59
C ASP A 159 -15.14 7.95 3.85
N SER A 160 -14.37 7.78 4.92
CA SER A 160 -14.49 8.55 6.17
C SER A 160 -13.68 9.85 6.19
N ALA A 161 -12.89 10.12 5.15
CA ALA A 161 -12.12 11.35 5.06
C ALA A 161 -13.03 12.59 4.98
N PRO A 162 -12.59 13.77 5.50
CA PRO A 162 -13.38 15.00 5.47
C PRO A 162 -13.83 15.40 4.06
N THR A 163 -13.04 15.06 3.05
CA THR A 163 -13.40 15.18 1.63
C THR A 163 -13.28 13.79 1.01
N PRO A 164 -14.35 13.25 0.41
CA PRO A 164 -14.33 11.92 -0.18
C PRO A 164 -13.22 11.78 -1.21
N ILE A 165 -12.45 10.69 -1.10
CA ILE A 165 -11.36 10.35 -2.02
C ILE A 165 -11.82 9.19 -2.88
N ILE A 166 -11.97 9.43 -4.18
CA ILE A 166 -12.44 8.43 -5.13
C ILE A 166 -11.27 7.56 -5.56
N LEU A 167 -11.39 6.25 -5.30
CA LEU A 167 -10.44 5.25 -5.79
C LEU A 167 -10.74 4.89 -7.26
N PRO A 168 -9.71 4.54 -8.04
CA PRO A 168 -9.91 3.98 -9.36
C PRO A 168 -10.69 2.66 -9.26
N SER A 169 -11.77 2.56 -10.01
CA SER A 169 -12.59 1.34 -10.11
C SER A 169 -12.20 0.54 -11.35
N VAL A 170 -12.42 -0.77 -11.31
CA VAL A 170 -12.34 -1.61 -12.51
C VAL A 170 -13.45 -1.16 -13.45
N ASN A 171 -13.11 -0.46 -14.52
CA ASN A 171 -14.03 -0.29 -15.62
C ASN A 171 -14.31 -1.70 -16.18
N LYS A 172 -15.54 -2.19 -16.03
CA LYS A 172 -15.97 -3.36 -16.79
C LYS A 172 -15.87 -2.95 -18.26
N ILE A 173 -14.84 -3.43 -18.95
CA ILE A 173 -14.79 -3.36 -20.40
C ILE A 173 -15.89 -4.30 -20.84
N ASN A 174 -17.04 -3.74 -21.24
CA ASN A 174 -18.05 -4.49 -21.96
C ASN A 174 -17.43 -4.86 -23.30
N ILE A 175 -16.94 -6.07 -23.41
CA ILE A 175 -16.63 -6.67 -24.71
C ILE A 175 -17.98 -7.08 -25.29
N SER A 176 -18.53 -6.20 -26.12
CA SER A 176 -19.66 -6.53 -27.00
C SER A 176 -19.17 -7.30 -28.20
#